data_f260b23379eb64e0effa130921637cb0
#
_entry.id   f260b23379eb64e0effa130921637cb0
#
_cell.length_a   1.000
_cell.length_b   1.000
_cell.length_c   1.000
_cell.angle_alpha   90.00
_cell.angle_beta   90.00
_cell.angle_gamma   90.00
#
_symmetry.space_group_name_H-M   'P 1'
#
loop_
_entity.id
_entity.type
_entity.pdbx_description
1 polymer ?
#
loop_
_entity_poly.entity_id
_entity_poly.type
_entity_poly.pdbx_seq_one_letter_code
_entity_poly.pdbx_strand_id
1 'polypeptide(L)'
;MKNTTSKTHFRWVVAFMFFIVYMIAGADRANIGVVVPFIKEDFHLSNVDIGLLASLFYITYALVQIPIGLAYSKFGIGKILSASMILTSISTLFIGLASNVLQLKIARAVLGASEGPINIGIISIINRWFPAKEKGLATGIFMSSIKFAPAFVPPLCALIIMQWGWREVFYIFSIPGIIIAILWLFFIKDDPAESKYCNEQERSYITNNEETEITNEIKSIETHKSNKFDLLDKFIRTKKVSLLNSNKEIILSWNNWACAIGYGLMVGITYSIMTWVPTYLIDEKKLSILSMGLVASSPWIGAIIGNILGGLISDRVFNKRRKPVMLITTFSTVVMMYILISMPSIPVLIAALFFLTGVLLNIGYSTFLVYPMGLATKEKVPFAASVVNTIGSIGGAISPFIVGLILDNYGWNEVFIFLSLCSLTALVLLFTMIEPIEKKSVDI
;
A
#
# COMPACT_ATOMS: atom_id res chain seq x y z
N MET A 1 -1.28 -29.05 -42.08
CA MET A 1 -2.37 -28.49 -41.27
C MET A 1 -1.76 -27.90 -40.00
N LYS A 2 -1.60 -26.58 -39.90
CA LYS A 2 -1.22 -25.93 -38.63
C LYS A 2 -2.41 -26.02 -37.72
N ASN A 3 -2.37 -26.87 -36.70
CA ASN A 3 -3.30 -26.85 -35.59
C ASN A 3 -3.21 -25.44 -34.95
N THR A 4 -4.12 -24.55 -35.28
CA THR A 4 -4.28 -23.26 -34.63
C THR A 4 -4.91 -23.50 -33.27
N THR A 5 -4.12 -23.98 -32.30
CA THR A 5 -4.54 -23.96 -30.92
C THR A 5 -4.69 -22.50 -30.51
N SER A 6 -5.87 -22.12 -30.02
CA SER A 6 -6.14 -20.76 -29.54
C SER A 6 -5.11 -20.34 -28.45
N LYS A 7 -4.74 -19.06 -28.45
CA LYS A 7 -3.86 -18.48 -27.42
C LYS A 7 -4.38 -18.80 -26.02
N THR A 8 -3.55 -19.39 -25.16
CA THR A 8 -3.87 -19.55 -23.75
C THR A 8 -3.90 -18.19 -23.03
N HIS A 9 -4.51 -18.15 -21.85
CA HIS A 9 -4.61 -16.93 -21.04
C HIS A 9 -4.08 -17.18 -19.63
N PHE A 10 -3.07 -18.05 -19.50
CA PHE A 10 -2.54 -18.48 -18.21
C PHE A 10 -1.96 -17.33 -17.38
N ARG A 11 -1.47 -16.26 -18.02
CA ARG A 11 -1.02 -15.05 -17.32
C ARG A 11 -2.09 -14.45 -16.39
N TRP A 12 -3.39 -14.61 -16.71
CA TRP A 12 -4.48 -14.15 -15.83
C TRP A 12 -4.68 -15.06 -14.61
N VAL A 13 -4.34 -16.35 -14.73
CA VAL A 13 -4.25 -17.26 -13.58
C VAL A 13 -3.10 -16.81 -12.67
N VAL A 14 -1.96 -16.42 -13.26
CA VAL A 14 -0.84 -15.82 -12.50
C VAL A 14 -1.29 -14.54 -11.80
N ALA A 15 -2.08 -13.67 -12.48
CA ALA A 15 -2.66 -12.46 -11.88
C ALA A 15 -3.56 -12.78 -10.69
N PHE A 16 -4.43 -13.75 -10.81
CA PHE A 16 -5.29 -14.21 -9.72
C PHE A 16 -4.47 -14.75 -8.55
N MET A 17 -3.43 -15.53 -8.82
CA MET A 17 -2.55 -16.07 -7.79
C MET A 17 -1.82 -14.97 -7.02
N PHE A 18 -1.20 -13.98 -7.69
CA PHE A 18 -0.54 -12.91 -6.96
C PHE A 18 -1.53 -11.97 -6.23
N PHE A 19 -2.77 -11.84 -6.74
CA PHE A 19 -3.82 -11.14 -6.01
C PHE A 19 -4.13 -11.82 -4.68
N ILE A 20 -4.30 -13.15 -4.68
CA ILE A 20 -4.54 -13.93 -3.44
C ILE A 20 -3.33 -13.87 -2.51
N VAL A 21 -2.11 -14.05 -3.04
CA VAL A 21 -0.86 -13.95 -2.26
C VAL A 21 -0.82 -12.63 -1.47
N TYR A 22 -1.06 -11.52 -2.14
CA TYR A 22 -0.94 -10.22 -1.51
C TYR A 22 -2.15 -9.84 -0.65
N MET A 23 -3.31 -10.43 -0.95
CA MET A 23 -4.50 -10.35 -0.10
C MET A 23 -4.25 -11.06 1.25
N ILE A 24 -3.59 -12.23 1.26
CA ILE A 24 -3.21 -12.93 2.51
C ILE A 24 -2.24 -12.08 3.32
N ALA A 25 -1.18 -11.54 2.71
CA ALA A 25 -0.26 -10.61 3.38
C ALA A 25 -0.99 -9.37 3.93
N GLY A 26 -1.94 -8.82 3.17
CA GLY A 26 -2.80 -7.72 3.64
C GLY A 26 -3.68 -8.11 4.84
N ALA A 27 -4.15 -9.37 4.88
CA ALA A 27 -4.93 -9.91 5.98
C ALA A 27 -4.11 -10.00 7.27
N ASP A 28 -2.85 -10.46 7.21
CA ASP A 28 -1.94 -10.53 8.35
C ASP A 28 -1.54 -9.15 8.91
N ARG A 29 -1.64 -8.11 8.09
CA ARG A 29 -1.49 -6.72 8.56
C ARG A 29 -2.76 -6.17 9.21
N ALA A 30 -3.93 -6.59 8.75
CA ALA A 30 -5.21 -6.08 9.23
C ALA A 30 -5.69 -6.81 10.50
N ASN A 31 -5.46 -8.13 10.60
CA ASN A 31 -5.94 -8.95 11.72
C ASN A 31 -5.40 -8.47 13.07
N ILE A 32 -4.14 -8.05 13.13
CA ILE A 32 -3.53 -7.60 14.39
C ILE A 32 -4.29 -6.40 15.00
N GLY A 33 -4.68 -5.41 14.19
CA GLY A 33 -5.41 -4.26 14.69
C GLY A 33 -6.74 -4.65 15.36
N VAL A 34 -7.43 -5.64 14.82
CA VAL A 34 -8.69 -6.16 15.37
C VAL A 34 -8.47 -6.92 16.68
N VAL A 35 -7.35 -7.63 16.78
CA VAL A 35 -7.03 -8.51 17.93
C VAL A 35 -6.33 -7.74 19.06
N VAL A 36 -5.77 -6.55 18.77
CA VAL A 36 -5.05 -5.73 19.76
C VAL A 36 -5.78 -5.55 21.08
N PRO A 37 -7.10 -5.21 21.16
CA PRO A 37 -7.79 -5.05 22.44
C PRO A 37 -7.69 -6.30 23.31
N PHE A 38 -7.80 -7.48 22.72
CA PHE A 38 -7.79 -8.78 23.42
C PHE A 38 -6.38 -9.20 23.83
N ILE A 39 -5.36 -8.96 22.97
CA ILE A 39 -3.95 -9.20 23.31
C ILE A 39 -3.53 -8.28 24.45
N LYS A 40 -3.98 -7.01 24.41
CA LYS A 40 -3.68 -6.01 25.45
C LYS A 40 -4.19 -6.46 26.79
N GLU A 41 -5.40 -7.00 26.85
CA GLU A 41 -6.01 -7.53 28.08
C GLU A 41 -5.28 -8.80 28.56
N ASP A 42 -5.07 -9.81 27.70
CA ASP A 42 -4.46 -11.09 28.07
C ASP A 42 -3.02 -10.95 28.60
N PHE A 43 -2.24 -10.05 28.01
CA PHE A 43 -0.83 -9.87 28.33
C PHE A 43 -0.55 -8.61 29.16
N HIS A 44 -1.58 -7.87 29.58
CA HIS A 44 -1.47 -6.61 30.34
C HIS A 44 -0.52 -5.59 29.70
N LEU A 45 -0.64 -5.41 28.35
CA LEU A 45 0.26 -4.55 27.58
C LEU A 45 -0.10 -3.07 27.73
N SER A 46 0.93 -2.21 27.73
CA SER A 46 0.77 -0.77 27.53
C SER A 46 0.42 -0.46 26.06
N ASN A 47 -0.09 0.74 25.80
CA ASN A 47 -0.30 1.18 24.40
C ASN A 47 1.03 1.33 23.67
N VAL A 48 2.12 1.67 24.36
CA VAL A 48 3.47 1.71 23.80
C VAL A 48 3.90 0.32 23.33
N ASP A 49 3.64 -0.75 24.09
CA ASP A 49 3.95 -2.13 23.66
C ASP A 49 3.18 -2.51 22.38
N ILE A 50 1.91 -2.13 22.29
CA ILE A 50 1.08 -2.36 21.10
C ILE A 50 1.63 -1.59 19.90
N GLY A 51 1.95 -0.30 20.07
CA GLY A 51 2.57 0.51 19.03
C GLY A 51 3.90 -0.11 18.55
N LEU A 52 4.71 -0.65 19.49
CA LEU A 52 5.95 -1.32 19.17
C LEU A 52 5.73 -2.63 18.41
N LEU A 53 4.72 -3.43 18.72
CA LEU A 53 4.34 -4.63 17.97
C LEU A 53 4.00 -4.31 16.52
N ALA A 54 3.29 -3.21 16.28
CA ALA A 54 3.01 -2.74 14.92
C ALA A 54 4.30 -2.26 14.21
N SER A 55 5.11 -1.46 14.90
CA SER A 55 6.36 -0.89 14.35
C SER A 55 7.40 -1.94 14.01
N LEU A 56 7.58 -2.96 14.83
CA LEU A 56 8.52 -4.06 14.59
C LEU A 56 8.25 -4.75 13.25
N PHE A 57 6.98 -4.97 12.92
CA PHE A 57 6.62 -5.52 11.62
C PHE A 57 7.12 -4.63 10.46
N TYR A 58 6.82 -3.33 10.47
CA TYR A 58 7.18 -2.44 9.37
C TYR A 58 8.68 -2.18 9.28
N ILE A 59 9.39 -2.15 10.40
CA ILE A 59 10.85 -2.01 10.43
C ILE A 59 11.50 -3.22 9.74
N THR A 60 11.15 -4.44 10.16
CA THR A 60 11.75 -5.66 9.60
C THR A 60 11.33 -5.88 8.14
N TYR A 61 10.08 -5.56 7.80
CA TYR A 61 9.60 -5.52 6.42
C TYR A 61 10.47 -4.63 5.52
N ALA A 62 10.76 -3.40 5.97
CA ALA A 62 11.58 -2.46 5.20
C ALA A 62 13.05 -2.91 5.10
N LEU A 63 13.63 -3.43 6.19
CA LEU A 63 15.03 -3.86 6.22
C LEU A 63 15.32 -5.02 5.26
N VAL A 64 14.38 -5.95 5.10
CA VAL A 64 14.57 -7.12 4.24
C VAL A 64 14.40 -6.80 2.76
N GLN A 65 13.69 -5.73 2.39
CA GLN A 65 13.44 -5.40 0.98
C GLN A 65 14.73 -5.20 0.16
N ILE A 66 15.76 -4.57 0.75
CA ILE A 66 17.01 -4.29 0.02
C ILE A 66 17.80 -5.58 -0.26
N PRO A 67 18.14 -6.44 0.73
CA PRO A 67 18.92 -7.65 0.49
C PRO A 67 18.16 -8.69 -0.36
N ILE A 68 16.83 -8.72 -0.29
CA ILE A 68 16.06 -9.72 -1.03
C ILE A 68 16.06 -9.47 -2.54
N GLY A 69 16.19 -8.21 -2.98
CA GLY A 69 16.35 -7.89 -4.38
C GLY A 69 17.56 -8.58 -5.01
N LEU A 70 18.66 -8.72 -4.25
CA LEU A 70 19.84 -9.47 -4.68
C LEU A 70 19.64 -11.00 -4.63
N ALA A 71 18.87 -11.47 -3.64
CA ALA A 71 18.60 -12.90 -3.50
C ALA A 71 17.72 -13.44 -4.66
N TYR A 72 16.80 -12.64 -5.19
CA TYR A 72 15.96 -13.05 -6.32
C TYR A 72 16.75 -13.42 -7.58
N SER A 73 17.83 -12.72 -7.87
CA SER A 73 18.69 -13.03 -9.02
C SER A 73 19.42 -14.37 -8.85
N LYS A 74 19.71 -14.79 -7.61
CA LYS A 74 20.47 -16.00 -7.31
C LYS A 74 19.60 -17.25 -7.14
N PHE A 75 18.45 -17.12 -6.49
CA PHE A 75 17.63 -18.28 -6.07
C PHE A 75 16.32 -18.43 -6.86
N GLY A 76 15.98 -17.45 -7.68
CA GLY A 76 14.72 -17.40 -8.43
C GLY A 76 13.56 -16.81 -7.61
N ILE A 77 12.54 -16.28 -8.32
CA ILE A 77 11.43 -15.55 -7.71
C ILE A 77 10.48 -16.53 -7.01
N GLY A 78 10.07 -17.58 -7.69
CA GLY A 78 9.07 -18.53 -7.20
C GLY A 78 9.47 -19.22 -5.90
N LYS A 79 10.74 -19.61 -5.78
CA LYS A 79 11.26 -20.27 -4.57
C LYS A 79 11.27 -19.32 -3.37
N ILE A 80 11.79 -18.10 -3.54
CA ILE A 80 11.84 -17.11 -2.47
C ILE A 80 10.42 -16.69 -2.07
N LEU A 81 9.54 -16.44 -3.05
CA LEU A 81 8.17 -16.05 -2.78
C LEU A 81 7.41 -17.12 -1.99
N SER A 82 7.52 -18.38 -2.40
CA SER A 82 6.88 -19.50 -1.67
C SER A 82 7.47 -19.70 -0.28
N ALA A 83 8.80 -19.62 -0.13
CA ALA A 83 9.45 -19.69 1.18
C ALA A 83 8.99 -18.54 2.09
N SER A 84 8.87 -17.33 1.54
CA SER A 84 8.35 -16.15 2.25
C SER A 84 6.93 -16.40 2.74
N MET A 85 6.04 -16.93 1.89
CA MET A 85 4.65 -17.20 2.26
C MET A 85 4.54 -18.29 3.33
N ILE A 86 5.34 -19.34 3.25
CA ILE A 86 5.40 -20.39 4.28
C ILE A 86 5.87 -19.79 5.60
N LEU A 87 6.93 -18.98 5.58
CA LEU A 87 7.46 -18.34 6.78
C LEU A 87 6.47 -17.32 7.36
N THR A 88 5.75 -16.57 6.52
CA THR A 88 4.64 -15.70 6.92
C THR A 88 3.56 -16.49 7.66
N SER A 89 3.10 -17.58 7.08
CA SER A 89 2.07 -18.44 7.70
C SER A 89 2.54 -19.05 9.03
N ILE A 90 3.78 -19.51 9.09
CA ILE A 90 4.38 -20.02 10.33
C ILE A 90 4.45 -18.90 11.39
N SER A 91 4.87 -17.71 11.02
CA SER A 91 4.93 -16.56 11.92
C SER A 91 3.56 -16.14 12.44
N THR A 92 2.55 -16.16 11.55
CA THR A 92 1.15 -15.91 11.93
C THR A 92 0.66 -16.96 12.93
N LEU A 93 0.94 -18.25 12.70
CA LEU A 93 0.63 -19.31 13.64
C LEU A 93 1.31 -19.07 15.01
N PHE A 94 2.57 -18.67 15.01
CA PHE A 94 3.32 -18.40 16.26
C PHE A 94 2.77 -17.21 17.05
N ILE A 95 2.12 -16.22 16.42
CA ILE A 95 1.42 -15.15 17.13
C ILE A 95 0.27 -15.74 17.97
N GLY A 96 -0.52 -16.66 17.39
CA GLY A 96 -1.60 -17.35 18.11
C GLY A 96 -1.10 -18.26 19.25
N LEU A 97 0.07 -18.87 19.10
CA LEU A 97 0.70 -19.75 20.11
C LEU A 97 1.48 -19.00 21.18
N ALA A 98 1.68 -17.68 21.03
CA ALA A 98 2.49 -16.91 21.96
C ALA A 98 1.91 -16.94 23.38
N SER A 99 2.78 -17.20 24.36
CA SER A 99 2.47 -17.22 25.79
C SER A 99 3.08 -16.06 26.57
N ASN A 100 3.88 -15.22 25.91
CA ASN A 100 4.45 -14.02 26.50
C ASN A 100 4.74 -12.93 25.44
N VAL A 101 4.97 -11.71 25.93
CA VAL A 101 5.17 -10.51 25.11
C VAL A 101 6.40 -10.62 24.19
N LEU A 102 7.47 -11.25 24.65
CA LEU A 102 8.69 -11.41 23.86
C LEU A 102 8.44 -12.29 22.63
N GLN A 103 7.69 -13.39 22.79
CA GLN A 103 7.30 -14.26 21.68
C GLN A 103 6.43 -13.52 20.67
N LEU A 104 5.49 -12.68 21.12
CA LEU A 104 4.69 -11.82 20.23
C LEU A 104 5.58 -10.85 19.43
N LYS A 105 6.51 -10.17 20.10
CA LYS A 105 7.45 -9.23 19.45
C LYS A 105 8.33 -9.94 18.41
N ILE A 106 8.88 -11.12 18.75
CA ILE A 106 9.68 -11.91 17.82
C ILE A 106 8.84 -12.38 16.63
N ALA A 107 7.65 -12.95 16.88
CA ALA A 107 6.77 -13.41 15.81
C ALA A 107 6.37 -12.28 14.86
N ARG A 108 6.07 -11.08 15.38
CA ARG A 108 5.79 -9.88 14.57
C ARG A 108 6.97 -9.41 13.74
N ALA A 109 8.19 -9.44 14.32
CA ALA A 109 9.41 -9.09 13.59
C ALA A 109 9.71 -10.10 12.46
N VAL A 110 9.56 -11.41 12.73
CA VAL A 110 9.72 -12.45 11.70
C VAL A 110 8.65 -12.34 10.62
N LEU A 111 7.40 -12.06 11.00
CA LEU A 111 6.30 -11.84 10.06
C LEU A 111 6.62 -10.68 9.09
N GLY A 112 7.07 -9.54 9.60
CA GLY A 112 7.46 -8.41 8.77
C GLY A 112 8.62 -8.75 7.82
N ALA A 113 9.64 -9.43 8.31
CA ALA A 113 10.77 -9.87 7.50
C ALA A 113 10.35 -10.88 6.41
N SER A 114 9.42 -11.77 6.71
CA SER A 114 8.93 -12.77 5.75
C SER A 114 8.03 -12.17 4.66
N GLU A 115 7.30 -11.09 4.94
CA GLU A 115 6.45 -10.42 3.95
C GLU A 115 7.23 -9.47 3.02
N GLY A 116 8.40 -8.95 3.47
CA GLY A 116 9.21 -8.01 2.68
C GLY A 116 9.48 -8.45 1.25
N PRO A 117 9.82 -9.72 0.98
CA PRO A 117 10.04 -10.25 -0.36
C PRO A 117 8.80 -10.23 -1.27
N ILE A 118 7.60 -10.40 -0.72
CA ILE A 118 6.39 -10.69 -1.51
C ILE A 118 6.09 -9.59 -2.53
N ASN A 119 6.17 -8.32 -2.13
CA ASN A 119 5.90 -7.18 -3.01
C ASN A 119 6.86 -7.14 -4.22
N ILE A 120 8.17 -7.28 -3.96
CA ILE A 120 9.20 -7.23 -5.00
C ILE A 120 9.07 -8.42 -5.94
N GLY A 121 8.78 -9.62 -5.39
CA GLY A 121 8.55 -10.83 -6.17
C GLY A 121 7.39 -10.69 -7.14
N ILE A 122 6.25 -10.18 -6.67
CA ILE A 122 5.06 -9.99 -7.51
C ILE A 122 5.33 -8.97 -8.63
N ILE A 123 5.98 -7.84 -8.35
CA ILE A 123 6.34 -6.86 -9.38
C ILE A 123 7.25 -7.50 -10.43
N SER A 124 8.20 -8.34 -10.00
CA SER A 124 9.10 -9.06 -10.92
C SER A 124 8.37 -10.08 -11.79
N ILE A 125 7.37 -10.79 -11.25
CA ILE A 125 6.50 -11.70 -12.00
C ILE A 125 5.64 -10.93 -13.02
N ILE A 126 5.04 -9.80 -12.61
CA ILE A 126 4.27 -8.95 -13.54
C ILE A 126 5.14 -8.53 -14.72
N ASN A 127 6.38 -8.13 -14.48
CA ASN A 127 7.30 -7.72 -15.54
C ASN A 127 7.63 -8.84 -16.52
N ARG A 128 7.66 -10.10 -16.10
CA ARG A 128 7.99 -11.26 -16.96
C ARG A 128 6.76 -11.87 -17.66
N TRP A 129 5.58 -11.85 -17.00
CA TRP A 129 4.40 -12.55 -17.47
C TRP A 129 3.42 -11.69 -18.27
N PHE A 130 3.57 -10.36 -18.25
CA PHE A 130 2.64 -9.47 -18.92
C PHE A 130 3.33 -8.63 -20.00
N PRO A 131 2.73 -8.51 -21.22
CA PRO A 131 3.20 -7.58 -22.23
C PRO A 131 3.03 -6.13 -21.73
N ALA A 132 3.82 -5.21 -22.28
CA ALA A 132 3.88 -3.81 -21.84
C ALA A 132 2.49 -3.15 -21.68
N LYS A 133 1.60 -3.36 -22.65
CA LYS A 133 0.23 -2.81 -22.64
C LYS A 133 -0.71 -3.38 -21.55
N GLU A 134 -0.41 -4.54 -20.98
CA GLU A 134 -1.19 -5.17 -19.92
C GLU A 134 -0.54 -5.03 -18.53
N LYS A 135 0.75 -4.63 -18.44
CA LYS A 135 1.48 -4.45 -17.16
C LYS A 135 0.75 -3.48 -16.22
N GLY A 136 0.19 -2.39 -16.77
CA GLY A 136 -0.58 -1.43 -15.98
C GLY A 136 -1.82 -2.04 -15.34
N LEU A 137 -2.58 -2.84 -16.08
CA LEU A 137 -3.76 -3.53 -15.55
C LEU A 137 -3.38 -4.59 -14.50
N ALA A 138 -2.34 -5.40 -14.78
CA ALA A 138 -1.84 -6.39 -13.84
C ALA A 138 -1.35 -5.75 -12.52
N THR A 139 -0.63 -4.63 -12.61
CA THR A 139 -0.22 -3.85 -11.44
C THR A 139 -1.43 -3.26 -10.70
N GLY A 140 -2.44 -2.81 -11.42
CA GLY A 140 -3.71 -2.34 -10.83
C GLY A 140 -4.42 -3.43 -10.03
N ILE A 141 -4.51 -4.65 -10.57
CA ILE A 141 -5.06 -5.83 -9.87
C ILE A 141 -4.24 -6.12 -8.60
N PHE A 142 -2.91 -6.13 -8.71
CA PHE A 142 -2.03 -6.32 -7.57
C PHE A 142 -2.24 -5.23 -6.49
N MET A 143 -2.25 -3.97 -6.88
CA MET A 143 -2.43 -2.86 -5.93
C MET A 143 -3.81 -2.83 -5.28
N SER A 144 -4.85 -3.34 -5.95
CA SER A 144 -6.19 -3.43 -5.36
C SER A 144 -6.26 -4.45 -4.23
N SER A 145 -5.51 -5.55 -4.31
CA SER A 145 -5.50 -6.59 -3.27
C SER A 145 -5.08 -6.07 -1.88
N ILE A 146 -4.20 -5.04 -1.83
CA ILE A 146 -3.76 -4.38 -0.58
C ILE A 146 -4.93 -3.78 0.20
N LYS A 147 -5.92 -3.26 -0.50
CA LYS A 147 -7.07 -2.59 0.11
C LYS A 147 -8.24 -3.54 0.37
N PHE A 148 -8.31 -4.65 -0.38
CA PHE A 148 -9.36 -5.65 -0.20
C PHE A 148 -9.27 -6.33 1.17
N ALA A 149 -8.10 -6.79 1.57
CA ALA A 149 -7.95 -7.49 2.84
C ALA A 149 -8.43 -6.66 4.05
N PRO A 150 -7.96 -5.43 4.29
CA PRO A 150 -8.46 -4.63 5.41
C PRO A 150 -9.96 -4.29 5.34
N ALA A 151 -10.60 -4.39 4.17
CA ALA A 151 -12.04 -4.19 4.05
C ALA A 151 -12.85 -5.40 4.54
N PHE A 152 -12.35 -6.63 4.37
CA PHE A 152 -13.08 -7.85 4.72
C PHE A 152 -12.58 -8.54 6.00
N VAL A 153 -11.32 -8.35 6.35
CA VAL A 153 -10.68 -9.04 7.49
C VAL A 153 -11.30 -8.64 8.84
N PRO A 154 -11.59 -7.35 9.14
CA PRO A 154 -12.11 -7.01 10.46
C PRO A 154 -13.45 -7.69 10.81
N PRO A 155 -14.49 -7.73 9.95
CA PRO A 155 -15.70 -8.48 10.25
C PRO A 155 -15.46 -9.98 10.43
N LEU A 156 -14.57 -10.56 9.60
CA LEU A 156 -14.24 -11.97 9.70
C LEU A 156 -13.53 -12.29 11.03
N CYS A 157 -12.55 -11.48 11.42
CA CYS A 157 -11.89 -11.60 12.72
C CYS A 157 -12.89 -11.45 13.87
N ALA A 158 -13.82 -10.48 13.79
CA ALA A 158 -14.82 -10.29 14.82
C ALA A 158 -15.72 -11.53 15.01
N LEU A 159 -16.13 -12.18 13.91
CA LEU A 159 -16.91 -13.43 13.97
C LEU A 159 -16.11 -14.57 14.61
N ILE A 160 -14.83 -14.71 14.23
CA ILE A 160 -13.95 -15.75 14.81
C ILE A 160 -13.76 -15.49 16.31
N ILE A 161 -13.46 -14.26 16.71
CA ILE A 161 -13.20 -13.89 18.10
C ILE A 161 -14.44 -14.18 18.97
N MET A 162 -15.63 -13.85 18.48
CA MET A 162 -16.88 -14.09 19.21
C MET A 162 -17.16 -15.57 19.48
N GLN A 163 -16.73 -16.47 18.59
CA GLN A 163 -17.04 -17.91 18.69
C GLN A 163 -15.95 -18.71 19.38
N TRP A 164 -14.67 -18.37 19.12
CA TRP A 164 -13.54 -19.21 19.52
C TRP A 164 -12.43 -18.45 20.26
N GLY A 165 -12.42 -17.12 20.17
CA GLY A 165 -11.39 -16.29 20.79
C GLY A 165 -10.39 -15.71 19.78
N TRP A 166 -9.48 -14.88 20.26
CA TRP A 166 -8.57 -14.13 19.39
C TRP A 166 -7.41 -14.97 18.82
N ARG A 167 -7.00 -16.05 19.50
CA ARG A 167 -5.89 -16.91 19.04
C ARG A 167 -6.25 -17.66 17.77
N GLU A 168 -7.50 -18.08 17.65
CA GLU A 168 -8.03 -18.79 16.51
C GLU A 168 -8.01 -17.98 15.22
N VAL A 169 -8.04 -16.66 15.33
CA VAL A 169 -7.80 -15.77 14.17
C VAL A 169 -6.47 -16.13 13.52
N PHE A 170 -5.40 -16.22 14.30
CA PHE A 170 -4.07 -16.53 13.76
C PHE A 170 -3.92 -17.96 13.27
N TYR A 171 -4.59 -18.92 13.93
CA TYR A 171 -4.60 -20.31 13.47
C TYR A 171 -5.29 -20.45 12.11
N ILE A 172 -6.45 -19.83 11.95
CA ILE A 172 -7.21 -19.87 10.69
C ILE A 172 -6.46 -19.12 9.57
N PHE A 173 -5.93 -17.95 9.86
CA PHE A 173 -5.23 -17.14 8.85
C PHE A 173 -3.86 -17.70 8.44
N SER A 174 -3.24 -18.57 9.25
CA SER A 174 -1.98 -19.24 8.90
C SER A 174 -2.14 -20.30 7.78
N ILE A 175 -3.32 -20.88 7.60
CA ILE A 175 -3.56 -22.00 6.66
C ILE A 175 -3.50 -21.56 5.19
N PRO A 176 -4.20 -20.49 4.76
CA PRO A 176 -4.28 -20.13 3.34
C PRO A 176 -2.92 -19.84 2.72
N GLY A 177 -1.99 -19.22 3.46
CA GLY A 177 -0.66 -18.90 2.95
C GLY A 177 0.18 -20.13 2.63
N ILE A 178 0.09 -21.20 3.42
CA ILE A 178 0.77 -22.48 3.13
C ILE A 178 0.18 -23.11 1.85
N ILE A 179 -1.15 -23.14 1.75
CA ILE A 179 -1.82 -23.71 0.58
C ILE A 179 -1.40 -23.00 -0.70
N ILE A 180 -1.45 -21.66 -0.68
CA ILE A 180 -1.08 -20.85 -1.84
C ILE A 180 0.41 -20.95 -2.15
N ALA A 181 1.31 -21.05 -1.15
CA ALA A 181 2.74 -21.27 -1.37
C ALA A 181 3.01 -22.58 -2.11
N ILE A 182 2.31 -23.65 -1.73
CA ILE A 182 2.41 -24.95 -2.39
C ILE A 182 1.89 -24.86 -3.82
N LEU A 183 0.70 -24.26 -4.02
CA LEU A 183 0.15 -24.05 -5.38
C LEU A 183 1.07 -23.22 -6.25
N TRP A 184 1.69 -22.18 -5.69
CA TRP A 184 2.66 -21.35 -6.42
C TRP A 184 3.84 -22.17 -6.93
N LEU A 185 4.48 -22.98 -6.07
CA LEU A 185 5.62 -23.81 -6.44
C LEU A 185 5.30 -24.79 -7.59
N PHE A 186 4.10 -25.36 -7.58
CA PHE A 186 3.72 -26.35 -8.59
C PHE A 186 3.27 -25.75 -9.91
N PHE A 187 2.52 -24.63 -9.86
CA PHE A 187 1.84 -24.10 -11.04
C PHE A 187 2.54 -22.91 -11.66
N ILE A 188 3.20 -22.04 -10.88
CA ILE A 188 3.77 -20.79 -11.37
C ILE A 188 5.27 -20.94 -11.56
N LYS A 189 5.74 -20.63 -12.76
CA LYS A 189 7.18 -20.57 -13.09
C LYS A 189 7.64 -19.11 -13.16
N ASP A 190 8.93 -18.90 -12.95
CA ASP A 190 9.54 -17.58 -13.01
C ASP A 190 9.45 -16.96 -14.41
N ASP A 191 9.50 -17.78 -15.45
CA ASP A 191 9.41 -17.40 -16.84
C ASP A 191 8.25 -18.11 -17.55
N PRO A 192 7.45 -17.40 -18.39
CA PRO A 192 6.42 -18.02 -19.21
C PRO A 192 6.94 -19.16 -20.10
N ALA A 193 8.21 -19.09 -20.53
CA ALA A 193 8.83 -20.12 -21.38
C ALA A 193 8.95 -21.49 -20.67
N GLU A 194 9.10 -21.49 -19.35
CA GLU A 194 9.23 -22.71 -18.55
C GLU A 194 7.86 -23.31 -18.16
N SER A 195 6.76 -22.59 -18.39
CA SER A 195 5.43 -23.01 -17.99
C SER A 195 4.82 -23.99 -18.99
N LYS A 196 4.32 -25.12 -18.49
CA LYS A 196 3.56 -26.10 -19.28
C LYS A 196 2.18 -25.60 -19.69
N TYR A 197 1.64 -24.61 -18.99
CA TYR A 197 0.29 -24.09 -19.16
C TYR A 197 0.22 -22.87 -20.11
N CYS A 198 1.38 -22.30 -20.47
CA CYS A 198 1.51 -21.18 -21.39
C CYS A 198 1.93 -21.73 -22.78
N ASN A 199 1.07 -21.63 -23.79
CA ASN A 199 1.37 -22.09 -25.13
C ASN A 199 2.26 -21.09 -25.88
N GLU A 200 2.82 -21.53 -27.00
CA GLU A 200 3.75 -20.72 -27.79
C GLU A 200 3.14 -19.40 -28.31
N GLN A 201 1.83 -19.39 -28.58
CA GLN A 201 1.12 -18.18 -28.99
C GLN A 201 0.99 -17.16 -27.84
N GLU A 202 0.77 -17.60 -26.60
CA GLU A 202 0.77 -16.71 -25.46
C GLU A 202 2.18 -16.19 -25.15
N ARG A 203 3.20 -17.05 -25.25
CA ARG A 203 4.62 -16.64 -25.08
C ARG A 203 5.01 -15.58 -26.09
N SER A 204 4.74 -15.81 -27.37
CA SER A 204 4.99 -14.84 -28.43
C SER A 204 4.21 -13.53 -28.20
N TYR A 205 2.98 -13.61 -27.70
CA TYR A 205 2.19 -12.41 -27.36
C TYR A 205 2.82 -11.60 -26.23
N ILE A 206 3.41 -12.26 -25.23
CA ILE A 206 4.09 -11.59 -24.12
C ILE A 206 5.37 -10.90 -24.63
N THR A 207 6.17 -11.58 -25.45
CA THR A 207 7.49 -11.11 -25.90
C THR A 207 7.41 -10.09 -27.04
N ASN A 208 6.58 -10.32 -28.07
CA ASN A 208 6.55 -9.49 -29.29
C ASN A 208 5.93 -8.09 -29.09
N ASN A 209 5.26 -7.82 -27.97
CA ASN A 209 4.72 -6.49 -27.70
C ASN A 209 5.75 -5.52 -27.07
N GLU A 210 6.96 -5.96 -26.75
CA GLU A 210 8.01 -5.06 -26.25
C GLU A 210 8.62 -4.19 -27.38
N GLU A 211 8.70 -4.70 -28.61
CA GLU A 211 9.32 -3.99 -29.73
C GLU A 211 8.43 -2.90 -30.34
N THR A 212 7.10 -3.00 -30.23
CA THR A 212 6.16 -2.11 -30.93
C THR A 212 5.85 -0.81 -30.19
N GLU A 213 6.07 -0.74 -28.87
CA GLU A 213 5.73 0.44 -28.06
C GLU A 213 6.78 1.54 -28.10
N ILE A 214 8.06 1.23 -28.35
CA ILE A 214 9.11 2.25 -28.48
C ILE A 214 8.78 3.25 -29.60
N THR A 215 8.04 2.81 -30.61
CA THR A 215 7.70 3.62 -31.79
C THR A 215 6.39 4.44 -31.64
N ASN A 216 5.45 4.04 -30.79
CA ASN A 216 4.12 4.66 -30.68
C ASN A 216 3.99 5.69 -29.55
N GLU A 217 4.79 5.62 -28.48
CA GLU A 217 4.79 6.62 -27.40
C GLU A 217 5.27 8.01 -27.87
N ILE A 218 6.04 8.10 -28.94
CA ILE A 218 6.55 9.37 -29.48
C ILE A 218 5.43 10.22 -30.15
N LYS A 219 4.31 9.62 -30.54
CA LYS A 219 3.26 10.29 -31.33
C LYS A 219 2.06 10.86 -30.56
N SER A 220 1.92 10.64 -29.27
CA SER A 220 0.66 10.95 -28.54
C SER A 220 0.71 12.09 -27.53
N ILE A 221 1.61 13.05 -27.64
CA ILE A 221 1.60 14.24 -26.77
C ILE A 221 1.39 15.51 -27.61
N GLU A 222 0.20 15.65 -28.12
CA GLU A 222 -0.29 16.97 -28.53
C GLU A 222 -0.92 17.67 -27.32
N THR A 223 -0.20 18.65 -26.79
CA THR A 223 -0.66 19.52 -25.70
C THR A 223 -1.67 20.54 -26.24
N HIS A 224 -2.94 20.32 -25.94
CA HIS A 224 -3.93 21.40 -25.99
C HIS A 224 -3.54 22.47 -24.95
N LYS A 225 -3.10 23.63 -25.42
CA LYS A 225 -3.07 24.86 -24.61
C LYS A 225 -4.52 25.24 -24.29
N SER A 226 -5.01 24.90 -23.13
CA SER A 226 -6.28 25.41 -22.60
C SER A 226 -5.97 26.46 -21.54
N ASN A 227 -6.35 27.71 -21.78
CA ASN A 227 -6.28 28.83 -20.83
C ASN A 227 -7.10 28.58 -19.53
N LYS A 228 -7.80 27.47 -19.46
CA LYS A 228 -8.70 27.09 -18.37
C LYS A 228 -7.98 26.86 -17.03
N PHE A 229 -6.68 26.61 -17.02
CA PHE A 229 -5.91 26.23 -15.84
C PHE A 229 -4.88 27.28 -15.37
N ASP A 230 -4.83 28.48 -15.96
CA ASP A 230 -3.80 29.47 -15.66
C ASP A 230 -3.75 29.88 -14.17
N LEU A 231 -4.91 30.07 -13.53
CA LEU A 231 -5.00 30.36 -12.10
C LEU A 231 -4.54 29.18 -11.24
N LEU A 232 -4.97 27.96 -11.61
CA LEU A 232 -4.56 26.74 -10.92
C LEU A 232 -3.04 26.52 -11.06
N ASP A 233 -2.50 26.66 -12.27
CA ASP A 233 -1.08 26.49 -12.57
C ASP A 233 -0.20 27.46 -11.77
N LYS A 234 -0.67 28.71 -11.60
CA LYS A 234 -0.01 29.68 -10.73
C LYS A 234 -0.06 29.26 -9.25
N PHE A 235 -1.25 28.81 -8.78
CA PHE A 235 -1.47 28.38 -7.40
C PHE A 235 -0.62 27.16 -7.03
N ILE A 236 -0.57 26.14 -7.90
CA ILE A 236 0.20 24.92 -7.67
C ILE A 236 1.69 25.07 -8.00
N ARG A 237 2.14 26.27 -8.44
CA ARG A 237 3.52 26.57 -8.81
C ARG A 237 4.01 25.68 -9.96
N THR A 238 3.26 25.59 -11.02
CA THR A 238 3.63 24.84 -12.22
C THR A 238 4.90 25.42 -12.85
N LYS A 239 5.92 24.57 -13.07
CA LYS A 239 7.20 24.99 -13.66
C LYS A 239 7.68 23.99 -14.70
N LYS A 240 8.26 24.51 -15.79
CA LYS A 240 9.04 23.71 -16.73
C LYS A 240 10.37 23.36 -16.07
N VAL A 241 10.66 22.08 -15.92
CA VAL A 241 11.89 21.57 -15.30
C VAL A 241 12.67 20.69 -16.27
N SER A 242 13.99 20.70 -16.14
CA SER A 242 14.82 19.63 -16.70
C SER A 242 14.66 18.39 -15.82
N LEU A 243 14.49 17.23 -16.45
CA LEU A 243 14.39 15.99 -15.71
C LEU A 243 15.71 15.65 -15.00
N LEU A 244 15.60 15.13 -13.79
CA LEU A 244 16.75 14.69 -12.98
C LEU A 244 17.36 13.45 -13.61
N ASN A 245 18.64 13.51 -13.95
CA ASN A 245 19.33 12.44 -14.68
C ASN A 245 20.29 11.62 -13.80
N SER A 246 20.59 12.05 -12.56
CA SER A 246 21.51 11.36 -11.67
C SER A 246 20.91 11.09 -10.30
N ASN A 247 21.40 10.03 -9.64
CA ASN A 247 20.97 9.70 -8.28
C ASN A 247 21.29 10.84 -7.30
N LYS A 248 22.41 11.57 -7.53
CA LYS A 248 22.80 12.72 -6.72
C LYS A 248 21.79 13.87 -6.83
N GLU A 249 21.32 14.18 -8.05
CA GLU A 249 20.30 15.20 -8.26
C GLU A 249 18.98 14.84 -7.58
N ILE A 250 18.58 13.56 -7.62
CA ILE A 250 17.37 13.08 -6.95
C ILE A 250 17.47 13.25 -5.42
N ILE A 251 18.62 12.86 -4.83
CA ILE A 251 18.87 13.03 -3.39
C ILE A 251 18.91 14.51 -2.98
N LEU A 252 19.40 15.39 -3.84
CA LEU A 252 19.45 16.83 -3.59
C LEU A 252 18.12 17.55 -3.90
N SER A 253 17.17 16.89 -4.58
CA SER A 253 15.92 17.50 -5.00
C SER A 253 14.94 17.67 -3.83
N TRP A 254 14.71 18.93 -3.45
CA TRP A 254 13.69 19.26 -2.44
C TRP A 254 12.30 18.73 -2.82
N ASN A 255 11.92 18.79 -4.11
CA ASN A 255 10.62 18.33 -4.55
C ASN A 255 10.44 16.82 -4.30
N ASN A 256 11.49 16.01 -4.50
CA ASN A 256 11.44 14.59 -4.21
C ASN A 256 11.37 14.32 -2.71
N TRP A 257 12.11 15.04 -1.87
CA TRP A 257 12.06 14.92 -0.42
C TRP A 257 10.73 15.39 0.18
N ALA A 258 10.20 16.53 -0.26
CA ALA A 258 8.92 17.03 0.23
C ALA A 258 7.79 16.07 -0.14
N CYS A 259 7.82 15.47 -1.34
CA CYS A 259 6.92 14.38 -1.72
C CYS A 259 7.10 13.16 -0.82
N ALA A 260 8.34 12.73 -0.58
CA ALA A 260 8.66 11.55 0.23
C ALA A 260 8.20 11.70 1.69
N ILE A 261 8.51 12.85 2.32
CA ILE A 261 8.10 13.13 3.70
C ILE A 261 6.58 13.26 3.79
N GLY A 262 5.95 13.98 2.85
CA GLY A 262 4.49 14.10 2.77
C GLY A 262 3.83 12.72 2.64
N TYR A 263 4.35 11.86 1.77
CA TYR A 263 3.88 10.48 1.64
C TYR A 263 4.08 9.68 2.93
N GLY A 264 5.24 9.80 3.58
CA GLY A 264 5.52 9.13 4.85
C GLY A 264 4.52 9.48 5.95
N LEU A 265 4.16 10.76 6.06
CA LEU A 265 3.15 11.23 7.01
C LEU A 265 1.75 10.65 6.69
N MET A 266 1.36 10.60 5.42
CA MET A 266 0.07 10.03 5.00
C MET A 266 0.02 8.50 5.19
N VAL A 267 1.12 7.79 4.94
CA VAL A 267 1.26 6.36 5.23
C VAL A 267 1.18 6.11 6.74
N GLY A 268 1.83 6.95 7.54
CA GLY A 268 1.77 6.90 8.99
C GLY A 268 0.34 7.01 9.51
N ILE A 269 -0.45 7.96 9.00
CA ILE A 269 -1.88 8.10 9.32
C ILE A 269 -2.64 6.82 8.97
N THR A 270 -2.41 6.28 7.75
CA THR A 270 -3.09 5.07 7.27
C THR A 270 -2.81 3.87 8.18
N TYR A 271 -1.57 3.66 8.59
CA TYR A 271 -1.20 2.52 9.43
C TYR A 271 -1.60 2.72 10.90
N SER A 272 -1.64 3.96 11.38
CA SER A 272 -2.21 4.27 12.70
C SER A 272 -3.71 3.96 12.73
N ILE A 273 -4.47 4.34 11.70
CA ILE A 273 -5.88 3.95 11.56
C ILE A 273 -6.03 2.43 11.56
N MET A 274 -5.20 1.72 10.79
CA MET A 274 -5.25 0.26 10.68
C MET A 274 -5.01 -0.44 12.03
N THR A 275 -4.08 0.08 12.81
CA THR A 275 -3.69 -0.52 14.08
C THR A 275 -4.65 -0.15 15.22
N TRP A 276 -5.10 1.11 15.27
CA TRP A 276 -5.70 1.67 16.46
C TRP A 276 -7.22 1.89 16.39
N VAL A 277 -7.83 1.96 15.19
CA VAL A 277 -9.29 2.16 15.07
C VAL A 277 -10.08 1.05 15.74
N PRO A 278 -9.76 -0.25 15.62
CA PRO A 278 -10.50 -1.28 16.35
C PRO A 278 -10.47 -1.08 17.87
N THR A 279 -9.31 -0.73 18.43
CA THR A 279 -9.16 -0.42 19.86
C THR A 279 -9.98 0.80 20.26
N TYR A 280 -9.95 1.88 19.46
CA TYR A 280 -10.77 3.07 19.67
C TYR A 280 -12.27 2.74 19.71
N LEU A 281 -12.74 1.88 18.81
CA LEU A 281 -14.15 1.51 18.72
C LEU A 281 -14.61 0.69 19.93
N ILE A 282 -13.74 -0.16 20.49
CA ILE A 282 -14.05 -0.94 21.69
C ILE A 282 -13.88 -0.10 22.96
N ASP A 283 -12.70 0.51 23.13
CA ASP A 283 -12.31 1.14 24.41
C ASP A 283 -13.02 2.48 24.62
N GLU A 284 -13.13 3.32 23.57
CA GLU A 284 -13.71 4.65 23.68
C GLU A 284 -15.20 4.68 23.30
N LYS A 285 -15.55 4.05 22.17
CA LYS A 285 -16.92 4.07 21.66
C LYS A 285 -17.81 2.95 22.20
N LYS A 286 -17.22 2.00 22.96
CA LYS A 286 -17.92 0.89 23.62
C LYS A 286 -18.78 0.05 22.67
N LEU A 287 -18.32 -0.11 21.41
CA LEU A 287 -19.02 -0.95 20.44
C LEU A 287 -18.85 -2.43 20.77
N SER A 288 -19.86 -3.24 20.41
CA SER A 288 -19.73 -4.70 20.43
C SER A 288 -18.66 -5.17 19.43
N ILE A 289 -18.09 -6.36 19.65
CA ILE A 289 -17.04 -6.93 18.79
C ILE A 289 -17.49 -6.97 17.32
N LEU A 290 -18.73 -7.39 17.06
CA LEU A 290 -19.26 -7.44 15.69
C LEU A 290 -19.40 -6.04 15.07
N SER A 291 -19.95 -5.09 15.83
CA SER A 291 -20.09 -3.70 15.37
C SER A 291 -18.72 -3.06 15.12
N MET A 292 -17.73 -3.32 15.99
CA MET A 292 -16.35 -2.88 15.79
C MET A 292 -15.78 -3.44 14.49
N GLY A 293 -15.92 -4.75 14.22
CA GLY A 293 -15.41 -5.36 12.99
C GLY A 293 -16.03 -4.75 11.73
N LEU A 294 -17.36 -4.55 11.73
CA LEU A 294 -18.06 -3.92 10.59
C LEU A 294 -17.65 -2.45 10.40
N VAL A 295 -17.59 -1.67 11.47
CA VAL A 295 -17.19 -0.26 11.40
C VAL A 295 -15.73 -0.10 11.01
N ALA A 296 -14.83 -0.93 11.53
CA ALA A 296 -13.40 -0.89 11.21
C ALA A 296 -13.09 -1.20 9.73
N SER A 297 -14.02 -1.83 9.00
CA SER A 297 -13.92 -2.06 7.56
C SER A 297 -14.20 -0.80 6.74
N SER A 298 -15.01 0.13 7.26
CA SER A 298 -15.54 1.26 6.50
C SER A 298 -14.45 2.17 5.90
N PRO A 299 -13.34 2.54 6.58
CA PRO A 299 -12.31 3.36 5.98
C PRO A 299 -11.60 2.65 4.80
N TRP A 300 -11.55 1.34 4.80
CA TRP A 300 -10.90 0.58 3.71
C TRP A 300 -11.79 0.46 2.49
N ILE A 301 -13.10 0.30 2.66
CA ILE A 301 -14.07 0.38 1.57
C ILE A 301 -14.01 1.77 0.95
N GLY A 302 -13.96 2.82 1.79
CA GLY A 302 -13.74 4.19 1.34
C GLY A 302 -12.41 4.37 0.59
N ALA A 303 -11.33 3.73 1.06
CA ALA A 303 -10.02 3.80 0.44
C ALA A 303 -10.00 3.21 -0.98
N ILE A 304 -10.71 2.12 -1.23
CA ILE A 304 -10.86 1.54 -2.58
C ILE A 304 -11.49 2.58 -3.52
N ILE A 305 -12.61 3.18 -3.10
CA ILE A 305 -13.32 4.19 -3.88
C ILE A 305 -12.45 5.44 -4.07
N GLY A 306 -11.80 5.91 -3.01
CA GLY A 306 -10.91 7.08 -3.02
C GLY A 306 -9.76 6.93 -4.02
N ASN A 307 -9.10 5.78 -4.07
CA ASN A 307 -8.02 5.52 -5.02
C ASN A 307 -8.50 5.54 -6.48
N ILE A 308 -9.69 4.96 -6.77
CA ILE A 308 -10.26 4.96 -8.11
C ILE A 308 -10.62 6.40 -8.52
N LEU A 309 -11.34 7.12 -7.66
CA LEU A 309 -11.72 8.52 -7.90
C LEU A 309 -10.50 9.42 -8.07
N GLY A 310 -9.47 9.22 -7.27
CA GLY A 310 -8.24 10.00 -7.30
C GLY A 310 -7.51 9.94 -8.64
N GLY A 311 -7.38 8.74 -9.20
CA GLY A 311 -6.84 8.56 -10.55
C GLY A 311 -7.66 9.28 -11.60
N LEU A 312 -8.99 9.10 -11.58
CA LEU A 312 -9.90 9.76 -12.52
C LEU A 312 -9.88 11.29 -12.40
N ILE A 313 -9.88 11.82 -11.18
CA ILE A 313 -9.82 13.26 -10.90
C ILE A 313 -8.48 13.83 -11.38
N SER A 314 -7.35 13.18 -11.05
CA SER A 314 -6.03 13.63 -11.49
C SER A 314 -5.92 13.67 -13.01
N ASP A 315 -6.41 12.64 -13.70
CA ASP A 315 -6.20 12.50 -15.14
C ASP A 315 -7.21 13.31 -15.97
N ARG A 316 -8.51 13.30 -15.59
CA ARG A 316 -9.57 13.94 -16.38
C ARG A 316 -9.89 15.37 -15.93
N VAL A 317 -9.94 15.62 -14.60
CA VAL A 317 -10.32 16.95 -14.08
C VAL A 317 -9.11 17.88 -14.07
N PHE A 318 -7.97 17.42 -13.59
CA PHE A 318 -6.74 18.23 -13.47
C PHE A 318 -5.75 18.02 -14.62
N ASN A 319 -6.15 17.34 -15.70
CA ASN A 319 -5.33 17.14 -16.89
C ASN A 319 -3.92 16.62 -16.56
N LYS A 320 -3.86 15.48 -15.85
CA LYS A 320 -2.64 14.80 -15.38
C LYS A 320 -1.77 15.58 -14.39
N ARG A 321 -2.25 16.71 -13.82
CA ARG A 321 -1.58 17.38 -12.71
C ARG A 321 -1.76 16.59 -11.43
N ARG A 322 -0.67 16.32 -10.71
CA ARG A 322 -0.66 15.44 -9.52
C ARG A 322 -0.83 16.22 -8.22
N LYS A 323 -0.20 17.38 -8.12
CA LYS A 323 -0.19 18.21 -6.91
C LYS A 323 -1.59 18.65 -6.43
N PRO A 324 -2.57 19.04 -7.30
CA PRO A 324 -3.90 19.41 -6.83
C PRO A 324 -4.59 18.29 -6.03
N VAL A 325 -4.50 17.04 -6.50
CA VAL A 325 -5.12 15.90 -5.83
C VAL A 325 -4.41 15.57 -4.51
N MET A 326 -3.08 15.73 -4.46
CA MET A 326 -2.30 15.61 -3.20
C MET A 326 -2.72 16.67 -2.18
N LEU A 327 -2.93 17.93 -2.60
CA LEU A 327 -3.40 19.01 -1.74
C LEU A 327 -4.83 18.75 -1.22
N ILE A 328 -5.73 18.27 -2.07
CA ILE A 328 -7.10 17.89 -1.66
C ILE A 328 -7.04 16.82 -0.60
N THR A 329 -6.28 15.75 -0.82
CA THR A 329 -6.16 14.64 0.15
C THR A 329 -5.62 15.13 1.50
N THR A 330 -4.52 15.88 1.51
CA THR A 330 -3.92 16.33 2.76
C THR A 330 -4.83 17.32 3.49
N PHE A 331 -5.42 18.29 2.80
CA PHE A 331 -6.34 19.24 3.41
C PHE A 331 -7.60 18.56 3.96
N SER A 332 -8.25 17.69 3.17
CA SER A 332 -9.45 16.99 3.62
C SER A 332 -9.17 16.03 4.79
N THR A 333 -7.98 15.42 4.83
CA THR A 333 -7.57 14.58 5.97
C THR A 333 -7.40 15.41 7.25
N VAL A 334 -6.82 16.63 7.18
CA VAL A 334 -6.78 17.55 8.34
C VAL A 334 -8.18 17.78 8.90
N VAL A 335 -9.12 18.13 8.03
CA VAL A 335 -10.53 18.39 8.41
C VAL A 335 -11.18 17.15 8.99
N MET A 336 -10.99 15.99 8.36
CA MET A 336 -11.60 14.74 8.85
C MET A 336 -11.05 14.32 10.19
N MET A 337 -9.74 14.41 10.43
CA MET A 337 -9.16 14.07 11.75
C MET A 337 -9.72 14.98 12.85
N TYR A 338 -9.94 16.26 12.54
CA TYR A 338 -10.57 17.19 13.48
C TYR A 338 -12.04 16.84 13.77
N ILE A 339 -12.80 16.48 12.73
CA ILE A 339 -14.22 16.06 12.89
C ILE A 339 -14.32 14.79 13.76
N LEU A 340 -13.35 13.85 13.60
CA LEU A 340 -13.35 12.61 14.38
C LEU A 340 -13.17 12.82 15.89
N ILE A 341 -12.63 13.96 16.35
CA ILE A 341 -12.52 14.30 17.78
C ILE A 341 -13.91 14.37 18.43
N SER A 342 -14.87 14.99 17.77
CA SER A 342 -16.23 15.21 18.29
C SER A 342 -17.24 14.18 17.78
N MET A 343 -16.78 13.00 17.36
CA MET A 343 -17.62 11.97 16.75
C MET A 343 -18.59 11.34 17.78
N PRO A 344 -19.91 11.34 17.53
CA PRO A 344 -20.88 10.70 18.42
C PRO A 344 -20.78 9.18 18.40
N SER A 345 -21.27 8.52 19.46
CA SER A 345 -21.16 7.05 19.61
C SER A 345 -22.27 6.27 18.88
N ILE A 346 -22.75 6.76 17.73
CA ILE A 346 -23.74 6.07 16.88
C ILE A 346 -23.01 5.24 15.82
N PRO A 347 -23.11 3.89 15.84
CA PRO A 347 -22.28 3.03 14.98
C PRO A 347 -22.36 3.36 13.47
N VAL A 348 -23.55 3.65 12.97
CA VAL A 348 -23.76 3.98 11.54
C VAL A 348 -23.08 5.30 11.18
N LEU A 349 -23.14 6.31 12.05
CA LEU A 349 -22.50 7.59 11.81
C LEU A 349 -20.97 7.48 11.91
N ILE A 350 -20.47 6.68 12.85
CA ILE A 350 -19.06 6.35 12.95
C ILE A 350 -18.56 5.69 11.65
N ALA A 351 -19.29 4.69 11.16
CA ALA A 351 -18.96 4.01 9.91
C ALA A 351 -18.96 4.97 8.71
N ALA A 352 -19.95 5.86 8.62
CA ALA A 352 -20.04 6.87 7.56
C ALA A 352 -18.87 7.86 7.60
N LEU A 353 -18.47 8.33 8.78
CA LEU A 353 -17.33 9.25 8.95
C LEU A 353 -16.00 8.55 8.63
N PHE A 354 -15.78 7.32 9.09
CA PHE A 354 -14.59 6.57 8.74
C PHE A 354 -14.56 6.20 7.26
N PHE A 355 -15.70 5.86 6.65
CA PHE A 355 -15.79 5.64 5.21
C PHE A 355 -15.38 6.91 4.44
N LEU A 356 -15.93 8.06 4.78
CA LEU A 356 -15.58 9.33 4.16
C LEU A 356 -14.10 9.67 4.37
N THR A 357 -13.58 9.44 5.59
CA THR A 357 -12.15 9.58 5.89
C THR A 357 -11.31 8.69 4.96
N GLY A 358 -11.72 7.44 4.76
CA GLY A 358 -11.06 6.51 3.86
C GLY A 358 -11.05 7.01 2.41
N VAL A 359 -12.17 7.52 1.90
CA VAL A 359 -12.25 8.13 0.56
C VAL A 359 -11.27 9.29 0.43
N LEU A 360 -11.36 10.26 1.33
CA LEU A 360 -10.60 11.51 1.26
C LEU A 360 -9.10 11.32 1.48
N LEU A 361 -8.72 10.44 2.41
CA LEU A 361 -7.32 10.07 2.67
C LEU A 361 -6.67 9.39 1.46
N ASN A 362 -7.45 8.65 0.65
CA ASN A 362 -6.91 7.85 -0.44
C ASN A 362 -7.10 8.47 -1.84
N ILE A 363 -7.84 9.57 -2.00
CA ILE A 363 -7.99 10.26 -3.29
C ILE A 363 -6.62 10.64 -3.90
N GLY A 364 -5.69 11.18 -3.11
CA GLY A 364 -4.36 11.58 -3.57
C GLY A 364 -3.24 10.58 -3.28
N TYR A 365 -3.54 9.44 -2.64
CA TYR A 365 -2.50 8.53 -2.14
C TYR A 365 -1.60 7.98 -3.26
N SER A 366 -2.18 7.54 -4.37
CA SER A 366 -1.44 7.04 -5.53
C SER A 366 -0.64 8.13 -6.24
N THR A 367 -1.08 9.40 -6.17
CA THR A 367 -0.40 10.51 -6.85
C THR A 367 0.97 10.83 -6.26
N PHE A 368 1.20 10.55 -4.96
CA PHE A 368 2.53 10.66 -4.34
C PHE A 368 3.55 9.70 -4.99
N LEU A 369 3.13 8.49 -5.37
CA LEU A 369 4.01 7.51 -6.01
C LEU A 369 4.22 7.80 -7.50
N VAL A 370 3.27 8.49 -8.14
CA VAL A 370 3.35 8.88 -9.56
C VAL A 370 4.12 10.20 -9.74
N TYR A 371 4.12 11.09 -8.76
CA TYR A 371 4.78 12.40 -8.83
C TYR A 371 6.27 12.35 -9.22
N PRO A 372 7.10 11.41 -8.71
CA PRO A 372 8.49 11.27 -9.12
C PRO A 372 8.70 11.01 -10.62
N MET A 373 7.68 10.45 -11.31
CA MET A 373 7.73 10.20 -12.75
C MET A 373 7.80 11.50 -13.57
N GLY A 374 7.26 12.62 -13.04
CA GLY A 374 7.35 13.93 -13.67
C GLY A 374 8.64 14.70 -13.33
N LEU A 375 9.45 14.20 -12.39
CA LEU A 375 10.69 14.84 -11.95
C LEU A 375 11.95 14.21 -12.54
N ALA A 376 11.96 12.91 -12.82
CA ALA A 376 13.16 12.17 -13.18
C ALA A 376 13.04 11.53 -14.58
N THR A 377 14.21 11.29 -15.22
CA THR A 377 14.27 10.55 -16.49
C THR A 377 13.74 9.11 -16.30
N LYS A 378 13.21 8.48 -17.36
CA LYS A 378 12.64 7.11 -17.33
C LYS A 378 13.55 6.11 -16.59
N GLU A 379 14.87 6.20 -16.80
CA GLU A 379 15.89 5.36 -16.15
C GLU A 379 16.03 5.62 -14.64
N LYS A 380 15.74 6.83 -14.19
CA LYS A 380 15.92 7.28 -12.80
C LYS A 380 14.64 7.31 -11.97
N VAL A 381 13.48 7.21 -12.60
CA VAL A 381 12.18 7.10 -11.90
C VAL A 381 12.16 5.99 -10.84
N PRO A 382 12.70 4.76 -11.09
CA PRO A 382 12.69 3.72 -10.05
C PRO A 382 13.44 4.15 -8.78
N PHE A 383 14.56 4.85 -8.93
CA PHE A 383 15.32 5.36 -7.77
C PHE A 383 14.57 6.47 -7.04
N ALA A 384 14.00 7.45 -7.76
CA ALA A 384 13.22 8.52 -7.16
C ALA A 384 11.98 7.98 -6.40
N ALA A 385 11.26 7.04 -7.00
CA ALA A 385 10.11 6.39 -6.38
C ALA A 385 10.51 5.53 -5.17
N SER A 386 11.68 4.89 -5.19
CA SER A 386 12.18 4.11 -4.06
C SER A 386 12.44 4.98 -2.83
N VAL A 387 12.97 6.19 -3.02
CA VAL A 387 13.14 7.16 -1.92
C VAL A 387 11.80 7.49 -1.28
N VAL A 388 10.78 7.80 -2.10
CA VAL A 388 9.42 8.10 -1.60
C VAL A 388 8.84 6.90 -0.85
N ASN A 389 8.97 5.70 -1.38
CA ASN A 389 8.43 4.49 -0.75
C ASN A 389 9.15 4.13 0.56
N THR A 390 10.47 4.35 0.62
CA THR A 390 11.26 4.10 1.84
C THR A 390 10.83 5.04 2.97
N ILE A 391 10.68 6.33 2.69
CA ILE A 391 10.18 7.30 3.69
C ILE A 391 8.72 6.96 4.08
N GLY A 392 7.92 6.50 3.11
CA GLY A 392 6.59 5.94 3.39
C GLY A 392 6.62 4.81 4.42
N SER A 393 7.51 3.85 4.25
CA SER A 393 7.67 2.72 5.18
C SER A 393 8.13 3.16 6.57
N ILE A 394 9.04 4.15 6.64
CA ILE A 394 9.49 4.75 7.90
C ILE A 394 8.32 5.44 8.62
N GLY A 395 7.52 6.23 7.91
CA GLY A 395 6.33 6.86 8.47
C GLY A 395 5.34 5.84 9.03
N GLY A 396 5.11 4.76 8.28
CA GLY A 396 4.27 3.64 8.71
C GLY A 396 4.81 2.87 9.92
N ALA A 397 6.14 2.81 10.08
CA ALA A 397 6.76 2.19 11.25
C ALA A 397 6.68 3.08 12.50
N ILE A 398 6.90 4.37 12.36
CA ILE A 398 7.01 5.29 13.50
C ILE A 398 5.64 5.72 14.04
N SER A 399 4.67 5.98 13.16
CA SER A 399 3.41 6.61 13.56
C SER A 399 2.57 5.77 14.53
N PRO A 400 2.37 4.45 14.37
CA PRO A 400 1.63 3.65 15.36
C PRO A 400 2.30 3.62 16.74
N PHE A 401 3.63 3.69 16.80
CA PHE A 401 4.37 3.77 18.05
C PHE A 401 4.14 5.11 18.77
N ILE A 402 4.20 6.22 18.02
CA ILE A 402 3.91 7.55 18.60
C ILE A 402 2.47 7.62 19.11
N VAL A 403 1.51 7.06 18.37
CA VAL A 403 0.12 6.97 18.83
C VAL A 403 0.03 6.20 20.15
N GLY A 404 0.77 5.08 20.31
CA GLY A 404 0.84 4.36 21.57
C GLY A 404 1.37 5.21 22.74
N LEU A 405 2.44 6.00 22.50
CA LEU A 405 2.97 6.94 23.48
C LEU A 405 1.95 8.03 23.86
N ILE A 406 1.20 8.55 22.90
CA ILE A 406 0.15 9.55 23.15
C ILE A 406 -0.96 8.94 23.99
N LEU A 407 -1.40 7.71 23.69
CA LEU A 407 -2.47 7.03 24.42
C LEU A 407 -2.08 6.67 25.86
N ASP A 408 -0.81 6.38 26.14
CA ASP A 408 -0.38 6.09 27.50
C ASP A 408 -0.27 7.35 28.40
N ASN A 409 -0.12 8.55 27.81
CA ASN A 409 0.07 9.78 28.55
C ASN A 409 -1.12 10.75 28.47
N TYR A 410 -1.94 10.63 27.43
CA TYR A 410 -3.02 11.59 27.13
C TYR A 410 -4.32 10.83 26.81
N GLY A 411 -4.84 10.96 25.57
CA GLY A 411 -6.08 10.30 25.18
C GLY A 411 -6.30 10.27 23.67
N TRP A 412 -7.51 9.86 23.27
CA TRP A 412 -7.86 9.71 21.86
C TRP A 412 -7.97 11.04 21.12
N ASN A 413 -8.35 12.11 21.80
CA ASN A 413 -8.43 13.45 21.19
C ASN A 413 -7.05 13.89 20.70
N GLU A 414 -6.02 13.69 21.51
CA GLU A 414 -4.63 14.03 21.19
C GLU A 414 -4.07 13.18 20.06
N VAL A 415 -4.53 11.92 19.94
CA VAL A 415 -4.21 11.08 18.79
C VAL A 415 -4.75 11.70 17.50
N PHE A 416 -6.03 12.09 17.45
CA PHE A 416 -6.59 12.73 16.26
C PHE A 416 -5.95 14.09 15.97
N ILE A 417 -5.60 14.87 16.99
CA ILE A 417 -4.82 16.11 16.82
C ILE A 417 -3.45 15.80 16.21
N PHE A 418 -2.73 14.81 16.73
CA PHE A 418 -1.44 14.39 16.17
C PHE A 418 -1.56 13.98 14.70
N LEU A 419 -2.54 13.15 14.34
CA LEU A 419 -2.76 12.73 12.95
C LEU A 419 -3.16 13.92 12.06
N SER A 420 -3.94 14.87 12.59
CA SER A 420 -4.27 16.12 11.90
C SER A 420 -3.01 16.97 11.65
N LEU A 421 -2.13 17.11 12.64
CA LEU A 421 -0.86 17.83 12.52
C LEU A 421 0.09 17.15 11.51
N CYS A 422 0.14 15.82 11.47
CA CYS A 422 0.88 15.09 10.44
C CYS A 422 0.37 15.45 9.04
N SER A 423 -0.95 15.46 8.84
CA SER A 423 -1.54 15.83 7.55
C SER A 423 -1.34 17.31 7.21
N LEU A 424 -1.43 18.20 8.20
CA LEU A 424 -1.14 19.64 8.03
C LEU A 424 0.33 19.87 7.64
N THR A 425 1.25 19.15 8.26
CA THR A 425 2.68 19.22 7.89
C THR A 425 2.89 18.73 6.46
N ALA A 426 2.25 17.64 6.05
CA ALA A 426 2.26 17.18 4.67
C ALA A 426 1.71 18.25 3.71
N LEU A 427 0.58 18.88 4.05
CA LEU A 427 -0.02 19.97 3.28
C LEU A 427 0.96 21.14 3.09
N VAL A 428 1.60 21.59 4.16
CA VAL A 428 2.60 22.67 4.11
C VAL A 428 3.77 22.30 3.21
N LEU A 429 4.30 21.08 3.33
CA LEU A 429 5.39 20.59 2.47
C LEU A 429 4.98 20.59 0.99
N LEU A 430 3.74 20.17 0.68
CA LEU A 430 3.23 20.18 -0.70
C LEU A 430 3.13 21.59 -1.28
N PHE A 431 2.84 22.61 -0.49
CA PHE A 431 2.88 24.00 -0.97
C PHE A 431 4.27 24.45 -1.37
N THR A 432 5.33 23.92 -0.75
CA THR A 432 6.72 24.24 -1.12
C THR A 432 7.17 23.58 -2.42
N MET A 433 6.52 22.50 -2.84
CA MET A 433 6.81 21.77 -4.08
C MET A 433 6.34 22.52 -5.32
N ILE A 434 6.87 22.14 -6.47
CA ILE A 434 6.37 22.56 -7.79
C ILE A 434 5.53 21.46 -8.43
N GLU A 435 4.64 21.82 -9.37
CA GLU A 435 4.09 20.87 -10.31
C GLU A 435 4.98 20.83 -11.55
N PRO A 436 5.67 19.70 -11.84
CA PRO A 436 6.61 19.65 -12.97
C PRO A 436 5.86 19.51 -14.30
N ILE A 437 6.26 20.31 -15.29
CA ILE A 437 5.92 20.09 -16.70
C ILE A 437 7.23 19.86 -17.46
N GLU A 438 7.26 18.85 -18.28
CA GLU A 438 8.41 18.51 -19.09
C GLU A 438 8.74 19.66 -20.07
N LYS A 439 9.99 20.11 -20.06
CA LYS A 439 10.50 21.07 -21.04
C LYS A 439 10.74 20.29 -22.33
N LYS A 440 9.93 20.50 -23.38
CA LYS A 440 10.26 19.95 -24.72
C LYS A 440 11.69 20.41 -25.06
N SER A 441 12.60 19.48 -25.29
CA SER A 441 13.84 19.80 -25.98
C SER A 441 13.47 20.35 -27.35
N VAL A 442 13.74 21.60 -27.58
CA VAL A 442 13.79 22.13 -28.96
C VAL A 442 15.10 21.57 -29.49
N ASP A 443 15.02 20.52 -30.28
CA ASP A 443 16.14 20.08 -31.08
C ASP A 443 16.54 21.24 -32.00
N ILE A 444 17.76 21.79 -31.75
CA ILE A 444 18.44 22.74 -32.61
C ILE A 444 19.20 21.95 -33.68
#